data_2614545dd17e72f26d15b2915607bae9
#
_entry.id   2614545dd17e72f26d15b2915607bae9
#
_cell.length_a   1.000
_cell.length_b   1.000
_cell.length_c   1.000
_cell.angle_alpha   90.00
_cell.angle_beta   90.00
_cell.angle_gamma   90.00
#
_symmetry.space_group_name_H-M   'P 1'
#
loop_
_entity.id
_entity.type
_entity.pdbx_description
1 polymer ?
#
loop_
_entity_poly.entity_id
_entity_poly.type
_entity_poly.pdbx_seq_one_letter_code
_entity_poly.pdbx_strand_id
1 'polypeptide(L)'
;MLQALSTGNKRVILKALTDDNHLDIVDESNKEAAFMHEYFVYMYSFYKSPSLIDNEAMFNHKLIWPLFEMTCSHSCLKFVPGEVLLSSTEEPYNADAVVKFEDIEICLLETSGYYGLNDKGRFGYDHLKGAFGAISMIRHAYKKYPYATTTAAQELCVFFMHAKEKRLNLWSIKFVFLGVQKWLTLLMC
;
A
#
# COMPACT_ATOMS: atom_id res chain seq x y z
N MET A 1 -10.51 -23.03 -7.96
CA MET A 1 -10.28 -21.94 -6.99
C MET A 1 -11.56 -21.27 -6.52
N LEU A 2 -12.41 -20.68 -7.38
CA LEU A 2 -13.64 -19.96 -6.96
C LEU A 2 -14.60 -20.82 -6.11
N GLN A 3 -14.80 -22.10 -6.45
CA GLN A 3 -15.60 -23.01 -5.63
C GLN A 3 -15.01 -23.29 -4.24
N ALA A 4 -13.67 -23.36 -4.14
CA ALA A 4 -12.99 -23.55 -2.86
C ALA A 4 -13.16 -22.32 -1.95
N LEU A 5 -13.08 -21.11 -2.50
CA LEU A 5 -13.30 -19.86 -1.78
C LEU A 5 -14.71 -19.74 -1.20
N SER A 6 -15.72 -20.24 -1.94
CA SER A 6 -17.12 -20.21 -1.50
C SER A 6 -17.40 -21.09 -0.27
N THR A 7 -16.56 -22.09 -0.01
CA THR A 7 -16.75 -23.00 1.15
C THR A 7 -16.37 -22.36 2.49
N GLY A 8 -15.57 -21.31 2.49
CA GLY A 8 -15.00 -20.73 3.72
C GLY A 8 -14.10 -21.69 4.54
N ASN A 9 -13.85 -22.90 4.01
CA ASN A 9 -13.05 -23.90 4.70
C ASN A 9 -11.56 -23.74 4.38
N LYS A 10 -10.79 -23.37 5.41
CA LYS A 10 -9.34 -23.12 5.30
C LYS A 10 -8.58 -24.26 4.61
N ARG A 11 -8.86 -25.52 4.96
CA ARG A 11 -8.17 -26.68 4.37
C ARG A 11 -8.47 -26.86 2.89
N VAL A 12 -9.75 -26.64 2.50
CA VAL A 12 -10.18 -26.78 1.11
C VAL A 12 -9.54 -25.70 0.24
N ILE A 13 -9.48 -24.47 0.77
CA ILE A 13 -8.87 -23.35 0.06
C ILE A 13 -7.36 -23.53 -0.08
N LEU A 14 -6.65 -23.87 1.02
CA LEU A 14 -5.21 -24.15 0.97
C LEU A 14 -4.90 -25.31 0.02
N LYS A 15 -5.66 -26.39 0.07
CA LYS A 15 -5.48 -27.50 -0.86
C LYS A 15 -5.64 -27.06 -2.30
N ALA A 16 -6.66 -26.26 -2.61
CA ALA A 16 -6.90 -25.74 -3.96
C ALA A 16 -5.83 -24.76 -4.44
N LEU A 17 -5.14 -24.07 -3.49
CA LEU A 17 -4.04 -23.16 -3.79
C LEU A 17 -2.69 -23.88 -3.95
N THR A 18 -2.52 -25.04 -3.29
CA THR A 18 -1.27 -25.80 -3.27
C THR A 18 -1.33 -27.10 -4.09
N ASP A 19 -2.44 -27.39 -4.76
CA ASP A 19 -2.57 -28.57 -5.60
C ASP A 19 -1.70 -28.40 -6.87
N ASP A 20 -0.73 -29.29 -7.05
CA ASP A 20 0.30 -29.23 -8.12
C ASP A 20 -0.29 -29.11 -9.52
N ASN A 21 -1.52 -29.57 -9.74
CA ASN A 21 -2.24 -29.38 -11.01
C ASN A 21 -2.58 -27.92 -11.34
N HIS A 22 -2.45 -26.99 -10.38
CA HIS A 22 -2.59 -25.55 -10.62
C HIS A 22 -1.23 -24.85 -10.81
N LEU A 23 -0.13 -25.47 -10.41
CA LEU A 23 1.23 -24.94 -10.64
C LEU A 23 1.61 -24.99 -12.12
N ASP A 24 1.04 -25.91 -12.91
CA ASP A 24 1.19 -25.93 -14.38
C ASP A 24 0.58 -24.69 -15.07
N ILE A 25 -0.24 -23.90 -14.38
CA ILE A 25 -0.80 -22.64 -14.87
C ILE A 25 0.17 -21.47 -14.63
N VAL A 26 1.15 -21.65 -13.77
CA VAL A 26 2.20 -20.66 -13.50
C VAL A 26 3.36 -20.90 -14.47
N ASP A 27 3.06 -20.80 -15.76
CA ASP A 27 4.08 -20.52 -16.76
C ASP A 27 4.74 -19.18 -16.37
N GLU A 28 6.06 -19.10 -16.42
CA GLU A 28 6.81 -17.86 -16.19
C GLU A 28 6.31 -16.69 -17.07
N SER A 29 5.58 -17.00 -18.14
CA SER A 29 4.88 -16.04 -18.99
C SER A 29 3.69 -15.35 -18.30
N ASN A 30 3.15 -15.88 -17.21
CA ASN A 30 2.00 -15.29 -16.51
C ASN A 30 2.35 -14.81 -15.09
N LYS A 31 3.20 -13.78 -15.04
CA LYS A 31 3.66 -13.15 -13.80
C LYS A 31 2.52 -12.66 -12.90
N GLU A 32 1.40 -12.21 -13.51
CA GLU A 32 0.23 -11.75 -12.75
C GLU A 32 -0.46 -12.90 -12.03
N ALA A 33 -0.61 -14.06 -12.67
CA ALA A 33 -1.22 -15.23 -12.03
C ALA A 33 -0.32 -15.79 -10.92
N ALA A 34 1.00 -15.81 -11.12
CA ALA A 34 1.97 -16.19 -10.12
C ALA A 34 1.90 -15.28 -8.89
N PHE A 35 1.90 -13.96 -9.10
CA PHE A 35 1.73 -12.97 -8.05
C PHE A 35 0.42 -13.17 -7.28
N MET A 36 -0.70 -13.31 -7.99
CA MET A 36 -2.01 -13.50 -7.36
C MET A 36 -2.08 -14.79 -6.54
N HIS A 37 -1.48 -15.88 -7.03
CA HIS A 37 -1.39 -17.13 -6.29
C HIS A 37 -0.59 -16.94 -4.99
N GLU A 38 0.62 -16.39 -5.06
CA GLU A 38 1.48 -16.12 -3.91
C GLU A 38 0.78 -15.22 -2.89
N TYR A 39 0.15 -14.14 -3.36
CA TYR A 39 -0.61 -13.20 -2.55
C TYR A 39 -1.74 -13.89 -1.77
N PHE A 40 -2.56 -14.71 -2.42
CA PHE A 40 -3.65 -15.42 -1.75
C PHE A 40 -3.17 -16.48 -0.77
N VAL A 41 -2.11 -17.22 -1.09
CA VAL A 41 -1.50 -18.20 -0.17
C VAL A 41 -1.02 -17.48 1.08
N TYR A 42 -0.30 -16.36 0.91
CA TYR A 42 0.18 -15.56 2.02
C TYR A 42 -0.96 -15.01 2.89
N MET A 43 -1.91 -14.29 2.29
CA MET A 43 -3.08 -13.73 3.00
C MET A 43 -3.82 -14.79 3.79
N TYR A 44 -3.99 -15.97 3.20
CA TYR A 44 -4.73 -17.05 3.82
C TYR A 44 -3.99 -17.68 5.00
N SER A 45 -2.66 -17.70 4.97
CA SER A 45 -1.83 -18.23 6.06
C SER A 45 -2.00 -17.42 7.35
N PHE A 46 -2.27 -16.12 7.22
CA PHE A 46 -2.47 -15.20 8.35
C PHE A 46 -3.94 -14.92 8.68
N TYR A 47 -4.88 -15.44 7.88
CA TYR A 47 -6.30 -15.24 8.14
C TYR A 47 -6.68 -15.72 9.54
N LYS A 48 -7.21 -14.80 10.37
CA LYS A 48 -7.53 -15.05 11.78
C LYS A 48 -6.35 -15.46 12.65
N SER A 49 -5.12 -15.09 12.29
CA SER A 49 -3.98 -15.32 13.17
C SER A 49 -4.10 -14.47 14.44
N PRO A 50 -4.09 -15.08 15.65
CA PRO A 50 -4.20 -14.33 16.90
C PRO A 50 -3.03 -13.35 17.10
N SER A 51 -1.86 -13.61 16.52
CA SER A 51 -0.70 -12.74 16.66
C SER A 51 -0.83 -11.37 15.98
N LEU A 52 -1.82 -11.16 15.09
CA LEU A 52 -2.07 -9.87 14.46
C LEU A 52 -2.73 -8.85 15.41
N ILE A 53 -3.29 -9.31 16.52
CA ILE A 53 -3.96 -8.46 17.53
C ILE A 53 -3.06 -8.10 18.70
N ASP A 54 -1.81 -8.57 18.72
CA ASP A 54 -0.91 -8.31 19.85
C ASP A 54 -0.53 -6.84 19.94
N ASN A 55 -0.06 -6.29 18.82
CA ASN A 55 0.32 -4.90 18.68
C ASN A 55 0.46 -4.50 17.20
N GLU A 56 0.64 -3.20 16.95
CA GLU A 56 0.83 -2.63 15.62
C GLU A 56 2.07 -3.16 14.89
N ALA A 57 3.18 -3.30 15.61
CA ALA A 57 4.42 -3.82 15.01
C ALA A 57 4.23 -5.24 14.49
N MET A 58 3.50 -6.10 15.22
CA MET A 58 3.17 -7.45 14.76
C MET A 58 2.23 -7.44 13.56
N PHE A 59 1.28 -6.53 13.53
CA PHE A 59 0.38 -6.36 12.39
C PHE A 59 1.15 -5.94 11.14
N ASN A 60 2.02 -4.93 11.26
CA ASN A 60 2.87 -4.49 10.18
C ASN A 60 3.82 -5.60 9.71
N HIS A 61 4.59 -6.16 10.63
CA HIS A 61 5.66 -7.12 10.32
C HIS A 61 5.14 -8.44 9.73
N LYS A 62 4.00 -8.94 10.25
CA LYS A 62 3.45 -10.25 9.82
C LYS A 62 2.44 -10.17 8.68
N LEU A 63 1.88 -9.01 8.39
CA LEU A 63 0.85 -8.93 7.36
C LEU A 63 1.12 -7.81 6.37
N ILE A 64 1.21 -6.55 6.83
CA ILE A 64 1.20 -5.42 5.91
C ILE A 64 2.50 -5.34 5.10
N TRP A 65 3.66 -5.34 5.78
CA TRP A 65 4.95 -5.20 5.10
C TRP A 65 5.27 -6.33 4.11
N PRO A 66 5.03 -7.62 4.43
CA PRO A 66 5.24 -8.68 3.46
C PRO A 66 4.36 -8.58 2.22
N LEU A 67 3.12 -8.07 2.34
CA LEU A 67 2.27 -7.84 1.18
C LEU A 67 2.83 -6.72 0.28
N PHE A 68 3.38 -5.65 0.88
CA PHE A 68 4.06 -4.60 0.12
C PHE A 68 5.35 -5.11 -0.52
N GLU A 69 6.17 -5.85 0.21
CA GLU A 69 7.40 -6.46 -0.30
C GLU A 69 7.11 -7.32 -1.53
N MET A 70 6.13 -8.21 -1.41
CA MET A 70 5.68 -9.07 -2.51
C MET A 70 5.20 -8.23 -3.71
N THR A 71 4.40 -7.19 -3.47
CA THR A 71 3.91 -6.32 -4.54
C THR A 71 5.05 -5.56 -5.23
N CYS A 72 6.01 -5.05 -4.47
CA CYS A 72 7.15 -4.31 -5.01
C CYS A 72 8.15 -5.22 -5.73
N SER A 73 8.33 -6.47 -5.28
CA SER A 73 9.25 -7.44 -5.91
C SER A 73 8.84 -7.80 -7.34
N HIS A 74 7.55 -7.69 -7.68
CA HIS A 74 7.03 -7.91 -9.03
C HIS A 74 7.04 -6.66 -9.92
N SER A 75 7.62 -5.57 -9.43
CA SER A 75 7.67 -4.28 -10.11
C SER A 75 9.05 -3.64 -9.98
N CYS A 76 9.27 -2.50 -10.62
CA CYS A 76 10.48 -1.69 -10.44
C CYS A 76 10.45 -0.80 -9.19
N LEU A 77 9.61 -1.11 -8.22
CA LEU A 77 9.41 -0.34 -7.01
C LEU A 77 10.29 -0.88 -5.87
N LYS A 78 10.72 0.04 -5.00
CA LYS A 78 11.46 -0.30 -3.79
C LYS A 78 10.60 -0.09 -2.57
N PHE A 79 10.38 -1.13 -1.80
CA PHE A 79 9.72 -1.05 -0.50
C PHE A 79 10.74 -0.78 0.61
N VAL A 80 10.41 0.12 1.54
CA VAL A 80 11.22 0.46 2.72
C VAL A 80 10.31 0.35 3.94
N PRO A 81 10.39 -0.76 4.69
CA PRO A 81 9.61 -0.96 5.91
C PRO A 81 10.20 -0.23 7.11
N GLY A 82 9.37 -0.02 8.13
CA GLY A 82 9.75 0.58 9.41
C GLY A 82 9.43 2.08 9.47
N GLU A 83 9.80 2.70 10.58
CA GLU A 83 9.68 4.16 10.74
C GLU A 83 10.66 4.87 9.81
N VAL A 84 10.15 5.27 8.64
CA VAL A 84 10.95 5.90 7.58
C VAL A 84 10.77 7.40 7.63
N LEU A 85 11.87 8.11 7.87
CA LEU A 85 11.88 9.57 7.75
C LEU A 85 11.70 9.95 6.27
N LEU A 86 10.60 10.65 5.95
CA LEU A 86 10.35 11.12 4.59
C LEU A 86 11.36 12.18 4.19
N SER A 87 11.98 11.99 3.02
CA SER A 87 12.89 12.97 2.41
C SER A 87 12.13 14.14 1.76
N SER A 88 10.85 13.99 1.54
CA SER A 88 9.96 14.95 0.89
C SER A 88 9.38 16.01 1.83
N THR A 89 9.60 15.90 3.15
CA THR A 89 9.09 16.83 4.16
C THR A 89 10.17 17.74 4.69
N GLU A 90 9.83 19.00 5.00
CA GLU A 90 10.72 19.97 5.65
C GLU A 90 10.79 19.70 7.16
N GLU A 91 9.65 19.37 7.77
CA GLU A 91 9.58 18.92 9.17
C GLU A 91 9.75 17.42 9.28
N PRO A 92 10.36 16.89 10.34
CA PRO A 92 10.53 15.46 10.54
C PRO A 92 9.19 14.72 10.51
N TYR A 93 9.05 13.79 9.58
CA TYR A 93 7.87 12.97 9.43
C TYR A 93 8.29 11.50 9.26
N ASN A 94 7.94 10.66 10.22
CA ASN A 94 8.17 9.22 10.15
C ASN A 94 6.89 8.52 9.67
N ALA A 95 6.98 7.85 8.50
CA ALA A 95 5.94 6.94 8.00
C ALA A 95 6.24 5.52 8.46
N ASP A 96 5.21 4.68 8.61
CA ASP A 96 5.38 3.26 9.00
C ASP A 96 5.98 2.40 7.88
N ALA A 97 5.91 2.85 6.64
CA ALA A 97 6.66 2.35 5.50
C ALA A 97 6.55 3.32 4.32
N VAL A 98 7.46 3.17 3.35
CA VAL A 98 7.46 3.97 2.13
C VAL A 98 7.74 3.08 0.92
N VAL A 99 7.06 3.36 -0.20
CA VAL A 99 7.40 2.80 -1.51
C VAL A 99 8.03 3.89 -2.36
N LYS A 100 9.15 3.57 -2.99
CA LYS A 100 9.90 4.47 -3.87
C LYS A 100 9.96 3.92 -5.28
N PHE A 101 9.88 4.83 -6.23
CA PHE A 101 10.29 4.60 -7.61
C PHE A 101 11.62 5.35 -7.80
N GLU A 102 12.70 4.62 -8.04
CA GLU A 102 14.06 5.18 -7.96
C GLU A 102 14.29 5.86 -6.59
N ASP A 103 14.47 7.18 -6.57
CA ASP A 103 14.67 8.00 -5.38
C ASP A 103 13.45 8.88 -5.03
N ILE A 104 12.32 8.70 -5.74
CA ILE A 104 11.06 9.41 -5.49
C ILE A 104 10.16 8.57 -4.59
N GLU A 105 9.71 9.16 -3.50
CA GLU A 105 8.68 8.60 -2.64
C GLU A 105 7.32 8.70 -3.35
N ILE A 106 6.68 7.56 -3.63
CA ILE A 106 5.43 7.50 -4.40
C ILE A 106 4.24 6.96 -3.60
N CYS A 107 4.51 6.25 -2.50
CA CYS A 107 3.47 5.78 -1.60
C CYS A 107 4.00 5.78 -0.17
N LEU A 108 3.22 6.24 0.79
CA LEU A 108 3.48 6.07 2.21
C LEU A 108 2.40 5.22 2.87
N LEU A 109 2.76 4.56 3.96
CA LEU A 109 1.87 3.78 4.82
C LEU A 109 1.80 4.43 6.20
N GLU A 110 0.59 4.51 6.74
CA GLU A 110 0.30 4.73 8.16
C GLU A 110 -0.54 3.57 8.69
N THR A 111 -0.21 3.09 9.86
CA THR A 111 -0.92 1.99 10.53
C THR A 111 -1.49 2.48 11.85
N SER A 112 -2.79 2.39 12.02
CA SER A 112 -3.48 2.82 13.24
C SER A 112 -3.71 1.64 14.18
N GLY A 113 -2.64 1.16 14.80
CA GLY A 113 -2.68 0.12 15.82
C GLY A 113 -2.76 -1.31 15.26
N TYR A 114 -3.09 -2.25 16.14
CA TYR A 114 -3.17 -3.67 15.80
C TYR A 114 -4.41 -4.01 14.96
N TYR A 115 -4.38 -5.17 14.33
CA TYR A 115 -5.49 -5.67 13.51
C TYR A 115 -6.79 -5.78 14.31
N GLY A 116 -7.81 -5.05 13.89
CA GLY A 116 -9.11 -5.03 14.53
C GLY A 116 -9.29 -4.01 15.66
N LEU A 117 -8.26 -3.17 15.94
CA LEU A 117 -8.42 -2.02 16.84
C LEU A 117 -9.53 -1.09 16.33
N ASN A 118 -10.39 -0.62 17.22
CA ASN A 118 -11.42 0.38 16.93
C ASN A 118 -11.16 1.65 17.73
N ASP A 119 -10.28 2.51 17.22
CA ASP A 119 -9.94 3.81 17.80
C ASP A 119 -10.09 4.91 16.75
N LYS A 120 -11.27 5.54 16.73
CA LYS A 120 -11.60 6.59 15.74
C LYS A 120 -10.72 7.83 15.86
N GLY A 121 -10.28 8.18 17.07
CA GLY A 121 -9.41 9.34 17.30
C GLY A 121 -8.05 9.13 16.66
N ARG A 122 -7.44 7.98 16.93
CA ARG A 122 -6.17 7.56 16.30
C ARG A 122 -6.30 7.48 14.77
N PHE A 123 -7.38 6.86 14.26
CA PHE A 123 -7.61 6.77 12.81
C PHE A 123 -7.68 8.14 12.15
N GLY A 124 -8.37 9.11 12.78
CA GLY A 124 -8.44 10.47 12.28
C GLY A 124 -7.09 11.16 12.22
N TYR A 125 -6.29 11.02 13.27
CA TYR A 125 -4.95 11.59 13.35
C TYR A 125 -4.01 11.00 12.29
N ASP A 126 -3.90 9.68 12.21
CA ASP A 126 -3.02 8.99 11.25
C ASP A 126 -3.46 9.23 9.80
N HIS A 127 -4.77 9.35 9.58
CA HIS A 127 -5.29 9.72 8.26
C HIS A 127 -4.85 11.11 7.83
N LEU A 128 -4.98 12.11 8.70
CA LEU A 128 -4.52 13.47 8.41
C LEU A 128 -2.99 13.52 8.24
N LYS A 129 -2.26 12.85 9.12
CA LYS A 129 -0.81 12.71 9.05
C LYS A 129 -0.38 12.17 7.68
N GLY A 130 -0.96 11.03 7.25
CA GLY A 130 -0.68 10.41 5.96
C GLY A 130 -1.05 11.30 4.75
N ALA A 131 -2.18 12.00 4.81
CA ALA A 131 -2.58 12.93 3.76
C ALA A 131 -1.56 14.09 3.61
N PHE A 132 -1.08 14.67 4.71
CA PHE A 132 -0.04 15.72 4.68
C PHE A 132 1.29 15.19 4.16
N GLY A 133 1.70 13.98 4.54
CA GLY A 133 2.88 13.32 4.01
C GLY A 133 2.80 13.16 2.49
N ALA A 134 1.68 12.66 1.98
CA ALA A 134 1.48 12.48 0.55
C ALA A 134 1.44 13.81 -0.23
N ILE A 135 0.89 14.89 0.36
CA ILE A 135 0.97 16.24 -0.23
C ILE A 135 2.43 16.71 -0.33
N SER A 136 3.24 16.42 0.67
CA SER A 136 4.66 16.78 0.66
C SER A 136 5.43 15.98 -0.40
N MET A 137 5.13 14.69 -0.56
CA MET A 137 5.72 13.84 -1.59
C MET A 137 5.44 14.38 -3.00
N ILE A 138 4.19 14.73 -3.32
CA ILE A 138 3.86 15.26 -4.64
C ILE A 138 4.51 16.62 -4.89
N ARG A 139 4.57 17.49 -3.88
CA ARG A 139 5.29 18.78 -3.95
C ARG A 139 6.79 18.57 -4.19
N HIS A 140 7.40 17.60 -3.52
CA HIS A 140 8.81 17.27 -3.69
C HIS A 140 9.09 16.79 -5.12
N ALA A 141 8.26 15.91 -5.68
CA ALA A 141 8.38 15.46 -7.06
C ALA A 141 8.31 16.62 -8.06
N TYR A 142 7.41 17.59 -7.87
CA TYR A 142 7.37 18.80 -8.72
C TYR A 142 8.60 19.69 -8.56
N LYS A 143 9.12 19.86 -7.35
CA LYS A 143 10.35 20.63 -7.14
C LYS A 143 11.55 19.97 -7.84
N LYS A 144 11.58 18.63 -7.86
CA LYS A 144 12.65 17.85 -8.48
C LYS A 144 12.63 17.90 -10.02
N TYR A 145 11.43 18.01 -10.61
CA TYR A 145 11.24 18.04 -12.06
C TYR A 145 10.57 19.35 -12.54
N PRO A 146 11.23 20.51 -12.37
CA PRO A 146 10.63 21.82 -12.63
C PRO A 146 10.29 22.07 -14.10
N TYR A 147 10.88 21.29 -15.01
CA TYR A 147 10.66 21.40 -16.46
C TYR A 147 9.72 20.31 -17.00
N ALA A 148 9.05 19.55 -16.14
CA ALA A 148 8.04 18.61 -16.58
C ALA A 148 6.89 19.32 -17.30
N THR A 149 6.36 18.69 -18.35
CA THR A 149 5.21 19.24 -19.06
C THR A 149 3.97 19.27 -18.16
N THR A 150 3.03 20.18 -18.46
CA THR A 150 1.76 20.24 -17.72
C THR A 150 1.02 18.91 -17.77
N THR A 151 1.05 18.22 -18.91
CA THR A 151 0.44 16.89 -19.07
C THR A 151 1.08 15.87 -18.13
N ALA A 152 2.41 15.76 -18.11
CA ALA A 152 3.11 14.86 -17.19
C ALA A 152 2.82 15.20 -15.73
N ALA A 153 2.74 16.50 -15.41
CA ALA A 153 2.39 16.95 -14.06
C ALA A 153 0.96 16.53 -13.66
N GLN A 154 -0.01 16.59 -14.58
CA GLN A 154 -1.39 16.16 -14.33
C GLN A 154 -1.53 14.64 -14.17
N GLU A 155 -0.65 13.86 -14.78
CA GLU A 155 -0.62 12.40 -14.67
C GLU A 155 0.07 11.91 -13.39
N LEU A 156 0.93 12.76 -12.79
CA LEU A 156 1.62 12.40 -11.55
C LEU A 156 0.62 12.14 -10.42
N CYS A 157 0.73 10.97 -9.84
CA CYS A 157 -0.07 10.52 -8.71
C CYS A 157 0.84 9.97 -7.63
N VAL A 158 0.62 10.36 -6.39
CA VAL A 158 1.18 9.72 -5.21
C VAL A 158 0.09 9.05 -4.41
N PHE A 159 0.46 8.06 -3.62
CA PHE A 159 -0.49 7.26 -2.88
C PHE A 159 -0.25 7.40 -1.37
N PHE A 160 -1.33 7.26 -0.65
CA PHE A 160 -1.32 7.10 0.79
C PHE A 160 -2.10 5.85 1.16
N MET A 161 -1.48 4.94 1.88
CA MET A 161 -2.12 3.74 2.38
C MET A 161 -2.34 3.83 3.88
N HIS A 162 -3.55 3.50 4.33
CA HIS A 162 -3.92 3.56 5.72
C HIS A 162 -4.47 2.21 6.18
N ALA A 163 -3.68 1.52 6.99
CA ALA A 163 -4.07 0.27 7.64
C ALA A 163 -4.76 0.58 8.96
N LYS A 164 -6.05 0.22 9.07
CA LYS A 164 -6.84 0.42 10.29
C LYS A 164 -7.93 -0.63 10.41
N GLU A 165 -8.31 -0.98 11.64
CA GLU A 165 -9.29 -2.03 11.89
C GLU A 165 -8.90 -3.34 11.18
N LYS A 166 -9.73 -3.78 10.24
CA LYS A 166 -9.52 -4.96 9.38
C LYS A 166 -9.43 -4.56 7.91
N ARG A 167 -9.01 -3.32 7.64
CA ARG A 167 -9.02 -2.70 6.30
C ARG A 167 -7.69 -2.07 5.97
N LEU A 168 -7.34 -2.15 4.71
CA LEU A 168 -6.29 -1.37 4.09
C LEU A 168 -6.95 -0.43 3.08
N ASN A 169 -6.89 0.87 3.35
CA ASN A 169 -7.49 1.88 2.48
C ASN A 169 -6.37 2.51 1.65
N LEU A 170 -6.59 2.61 0.35
CA LEU A 170 -5.70 3.29 -0.58
C LEU A 170 -6.32 4.62 -1.01
N TRP A 171 -5.55 5.66 -0.86
CA TRP A 171 -5.88 7.01 -1.30
C TRP A 171 -4.89 7.46 -2.37
N SER A 172 -5.38 8.18 -3.38
CA SER A 172 -4.52 8.78 -4.39
C SER A 172 -4.63 10.30 -4.36
N ILE A 173 -3.50 10.97 -4.53
CA ILE A 173 -3.41 12.42 -4.57
C ILE A 173 -2.80 12.84 -5.90
N LYS A 174 -3.50 13.70 -6.62
CA LYS A 174 -3.03 14.32 -7.88
C LYS A 174 -3.39 15.80 -7.90
N PHE A 175 -2.65 16.55 -8.69
CA PHE A 175 -3.02 17.94 -8.98
C PHE A 175 -4.04 18.01 -10.11
N VAL A 176 -5.09 18.79 -9.89
CA VAL A 176 -6.08 19.15 -10.91
C VAL A 176 -5.93 20.62 -11.24
N PHE A 177 -5.57 20.93 -12.49
CA PHE A 177 -5.54 22.30 -12.96
C PHE A 177 -6.93 22.72 -13.46
N LEU A 178 -7.58 23.61 -12.73
CA LEU A 178 -8.87 24.19 -13.11
C LEU A 178 -8.64 25.54 -13.78
N GLY A 179 -8.47 25.57 -15.11
CA GLY A 179 -8.44 26.78 -15.92
C GLY A 179 -7.32 27.78 -15.56
N VAL A 180 -7.50 29.06 -15.97
CA VAL A 180 -6.52 30.16 -15.78
C VAL A 180 -6.40 30.61 -14.31
N GLN A 181 -7.31 30.23 -13.43
CA GLN A 181 -7.19 30.47 -12.00
C GLN A 181 -6.50 29.26 -11.34
N LYS A 182 -5.31 29.49 -10.81
CA LYS A 182 -4.47 28.50 -10.10
C LYS A 182 -5.08 28.13 -8.75
N TRP A 183 -6.13 27.34 -8.75
CA TRP A 183 -6.62 26.68 -7.53
C TRP A 183 -6.15 25.24 -7.52
N LEU A 184 -5.47 24.87 -6.45
CA LEU A 184 -5.07 23.49 -6.21
C LEU A 184 -6.26 22.76 -5.60
N THR A 185 -6.92 21.90 -6.37
CA THR A 185 -7.95 21.00 -5.81
C THR A 185 -7.34 19.64 -5.58
N LEU A 186 -7.39 19.18 -4.33
CA LEU A 186 -7.03 17.83 -3.94
C LEU A 186 -8.26 16.94 -4.05
N LEU A 187 -8.24 16.00 -5.01
CA LEU A 187 -9.21 14.91 -5.03
C LEU A 187 -8.61 13.73 -4.26
N MET A 188 -9.26 13.36 -3.16
CA MET A 188 -9.02 12.09 -2.47
C MET A 188 -10.07 11.09 -2.97
N CYS A 189 -9.62 10.02 -3.59
CA CYS A 189 -10.45 8.88 -4.00
C CYS A 189 -10.32 7.75 -3.01
#